data_a92b37771e81d733c48a1cb0fc8ee0f6
#
_entry.id   a92b37771e81d733c48a1cb0fc8ee0f6
#
_cell.length_a   1.000
_cell.length_b   1.000
_cell.length_c   1.000
_cell.angle_alpha   90.00
_cell.angle_beta   90.00
_cell.angle_gamma   90.00
#
_symmetry.space_group_name_H-M   'P 1'
#
loop_
_entity.id
_entity.type
_entity.pdbx_description
1 polymer ?
#
loop_
_entity_poly.entity_id
_entity_poly.type
_entity_poly.pdbx_seq_one_letter_code
_entity_poly.pdbx_strand_id
1 'polypeptide(L)'
;MVKHTGVKAETKAKSKKKVLITQPRPESDKSPYFELERKYDVELDFHPFIRLEGIPAKDFRKQKIDIAAHSAVILTSRNAIDHFFRVCEEMKVAVSQDTKYFCITEAVALYLQKFILYRKRKVFYGADGSNKSLFDVINKHKSNERFLYVCSENQQDSEITGWLKTNQCDFSLAFMYRTASNDVKEILTKTEYDVICFFTPSGVKSLFDNVPAFQQNGTVIGAFGGNT
;
A
#
# COMPACT_ATOMS: atom_id res chain seq x y z
N MET A 1 -37.12 -63.78 17.03
CA MET A 1 -37.23 -62.29 17.04
C MET A 1 -35.82 -61.69 17.17
N VAL A 2 -35.21 -61.31 16.08
CA VAL A 2 -33.88 -60.69 16.09
C VAL A 2 -34.07 -59.17 15.82
N LYS A 3 -33.74 -58.32 16.80
CA LYS A 3 -33.82 -56.88 16.68
C LYS A 3 -32.57 -56.38 15.95
N HIS A 4 -32.74 -55.87 14.74
CA HIS A 4 -31.72 -55.10 14.05
C HIS A 4 -31.65 -53.65 14.65
N THR A 5 -30.57 -53.38 15.38
CA THR A 5 -30.21 -52.05 15.78
C THR A 5 -29.44 -51.41 14.62
N GLY A 6 -30.11 -50.53 13.87
CA GLY A 6 -29.48 -49.72 12.84
C GLY A 6 -28.58 -48.64 13.48
N VAL A 7 -27.29 -48.76 13.28
CA VAL A 7 -26.32 -47.71 13.59
C VAL A 7 -26.49 -46.62 12.52
N LYS A 8 -27.05 -45.47 12.92
CA LYS A 8 -27.02 -44.25 12.09
C LYS A 8 -25.58 -43.76 12.05
N ALA A 9 -24.96 -43.84 10.87
CA ALA A 9 -23.72 -43.16 10.61
C ALA A 9 -23.97 -41.64 10.67
N GLU A 10 -23.47 -40.98 11.70
CA GLU A 10 -23.40 -39.54 11.74
C GLU A 10 -22.42 -39.06 10.67
N THR A 11 -22.94 -38.51 9.59
CA THR A 11 -22.17 -37.76 8.58
C THR A 11 -21.66 -36.51 9.26
N LYS A 12 -20.39 -36.51 9.72
CA LYS A 12 -19.70 -35.30 10.14
C LYS A 12 -19.78 -34.31 8.99
N ALA A 13 -20.48 -33.21 9.18
CA ALA A 13 -20.49 -32.09 8.25
C ALA A 13 -19.02 -31.67 8.01
N LYS A 14 -18.58 -31.74 6.76
CA LYS A 14 -17.22 -31.34 6.36
C LYS A 14 -17.07 -29.87 6.68
N SER A 15 -16.20 -29.53 7.63
CA SER A 15 -15.94 -28.12 7.96
C SER A 15 -15.45 -27.36 6.71
N LYS A 16 -15.98 -26.17 6.47
CA LYS A 16 -15.54 -25.33 5.36
C LYS A 16 -14.05 -25.06 5.49
N LYS A 17 -13.36 -25.01 4.34
CA LYS A 17 -11.95 -24.59 4.33
C LYS A 17 -11.82 -23.11 4.68
N LYS A 18 -10.91 -22.80 5.57
CA LYS A 18 -10.62 -21.43 6.00
C LYS A 18 -9.49 -20.83 5.19
N VAL A 19 -9.76 -19.68 4.57
CA VAL A 19 -8.81 -18.96 3.72
C VAL A 19 -8.51 -17.60 4.33
N LEU A 20 -7.27 -17.35 4.69
CA LEU A 20 -6.81 -16.06 5.19
C LEU A 20 -6.36 -15.17 4.04
N ILE A 21 -7.00 -14.03 3.91
CA ILE A 21 -6.65 -12.97 2.95
C ILE A 21 -5.89 -11.88 3.71
N THR A 22 -4.61 -11.67 3.38
CA THR A 22 -3.73 -10.72 4.10
C THR A 22 -3.94 -9.26 3.70
N GLN A 23 -5.17 -8.93 3.29
CA GLN A 23 -5.63 -7.59 2.91
C GLN A 23 -6.84 -7.17 3.75
N PRO A 24 -7.16 -5.86 3.79
CA PRO A 24 -8.40 -5.39 4.39
C PRO A 24 -9.63 -6.02 3.71
N ARG A 25 -10.69 -6.21 4.49
CA ARG A 25 -11.98 -6.66 3.96
C ARG A 25 -12.50 -5.64 2.95
N PRO A 26 -12.97 -6.05 1.77
CA PRO A 26 -13.58 -5.15 0.81
C PRO A 26 -14.80 -4.44 1.40
N GLU A 27 -14.93 -3.13 1.12
CA GLU A 27 -16.09 -2.33 1.55
C GLU A 27 -17.36 -2.65 0.75
N SER A 28 -17.20 -3.10 -0.49
CA SER A 28 -18.32 -3.41 -1.38
C SER A 28 -18.72 -4.87 -1.29
N ASP A 29 -20.00 -5.15 -1.03
CA ASP A 29 -20.58 -6.49 -1.06
C ASP A 29 -20.55 -7.15 -2.46
N LYS A 30 -20.26 -6.36 -3.51
CA LYS A 30 -20.08 -6.84 -4.89
C LYS A 30 -18.64 -7.29 -5.18
N SER A 31 -17.78 -7.36 -4.16
CA SER A 31 -16.41 -7.83 -4.35
C SER A 31 -16.37 -9.26 -4.87
N PRO A 32 -15.51 -9.58 -5.85
CA PRO A 32 -15.30 -10.94 -6.33
C PRO A 32 -14.96 -11.97 -5.24
N TYR A 33 -14.40 -11.53 -4.12
CA TYR A 33 -14.12 -12.39 -2.97
C TYR A 33 -15.38 -13.08 -2.44
N PHE A 34 -16.50 -12.37 -2.30
CA PHE A 34 -17.75 -12.95 -1.79
C PHE A 34 -18.42 -13.91 -2.79
N GLU A 35 -18.13 -13.78 -4.09
CA GLU A 35 -18.52 -14.76 -5.09
C GLU A 35 -17.70 -16.04 -4.98
N LEU A 36 -16.38 -15.91 -4.73
CA LEU A 36 -15.51 -17.06 -4.50
C LEU A 36 -15.92 -17.84 -3.26
N GLU A 37 -16.24 -17.15 -2.16
CA GLU A 37 -16.70 -17.76 -0.91
C GLU A 37 -17.92 -18.64 -1.14
N ARG A 38 -18.92 -18.14 -1.89
CA ARG A 38 -20.14 -18.89 -2.25
C ARG A 38 -19.88 -20.03 -3.23
N LYS A 39 -19.06 -19.78 -4.25
CA LYS A 39 -18.79 -20.73 -5.33
C LYS A 39 -18.02 -21.96 -4.86
N TYR A 40 -17.08 -21.78 -3.96
CA TYR A 40 -16.17 -22.83 -3.53
C TYR A 40 -16.47 -23.35 -2.12
N ASP A 41 -17.55 -22.86 -1.50
CA ASP A 41 -17.95 -23.21 -0.13
C ASP A 41 -16.79 -23.12 0.88
N VAL A 42 -16.08 -21.99 0.84
CA VAL A 42 -14.98 -21.67 1.75
C VAL A 42 -15.37 -20.53 2.68
N GLU A 43 -14.65 -20.37 3.78
CA GLU A 43 -14.76 -19.23 4.71
C GLU A 43 -13.58 -18.28 4.47
N LEU A 44 -13.85 -17.02 4.09
CA LEU A 44 -12.83 -16.02 3.88
C LEU A 44 -12.68 -15.14 5.11
N ASP A 45 -11.47 -15.13 5.65
CA ASP A 45 -11.09 -14.28 6.76
C ASP A 45 -10.11 -13.20 6.28
N PHE A 46 -10.37 -11.92 6.62
CA PHE A 46 -9.62 -10.77 6.13
C PHE A 46 -8.87 -10.11 7.28
N HIS A 47 -7.55 -10.23 7.27
CA HIS A 47 -6.69 -9.57 8.24
C HIS A 47 -5.51 -8.92 7.52
N PRO A 48 -5.46 -7.58 7.45
CA PRO A 48 -4.33 -6.90 6.82
C PRO A 48 -3.05 -7.14 7.62
N PHE A 49 -2.03 -7.71 6.97
CA PHE A 49 -0.74 -7.99 7.60
C PHE A 49 0.16 -6.76 7.69
N ILE A 50 -0.14 -5.76 6.88
CA ILE A 50 0.60 -4.51 6.83
C ILE A 50 -0.36 -3.31 6.91
N ARG A 51 0.17 -2.19 7.42
CA ARG A 51 -0.49 -0.88 7.39
C ARG A 51 0.49 0.17 6.90
N LEU A 52 -0.04 1.25 6.36
CA LEU A 52 0.75 2.46 6.12
C LEU A 52 0.75 3.29 7.40
N GLU A 53 1.93 3.65 7.85
CA GLU A 53 2.16 4.44 9.05
C GLU A 53 2.86 5.74 8.68
N GLY A 54 2.28 6.87 9.06
CA GLY A 54 2.88 8.18 8.84
C GLY A 54 4.14 8.36 9.69
N ILE A 55 5.20 8.91 9.09
CA ILE A 55 6.39 9.31 9.82
C ILE A 55 6.06 10.61 10.55
N PRO A 56 6.20 10.68 11.91
CA PRO A 56 5.95 11.90 12.68
C PRO A 56 6.88 13.04 12.26
N ALA A 57 6.44 14.29 12.36
CA ALA A 57 7.26 15.45 12.02
C ALA A 57 8.60 15.50 12.77
N LYS A 58 8.64 15.01 14.04
CA LYS A 58 9.87 14.89 14.81
C LYS A 58 10.91 14.02 14.12
N ASP A 59 10.48 12.91 13.51
CA ASP A 59 11.38 11.99 12.81
C ASP A 59 11.69 12.50 11.40
N PHE A 60 10.72 13.12 10.71
CA PHE A 60 10.94 13.76 9.43
C PHE A 60 12.02 14.85 9.50
N ARG A 61 12.07 15.65 10.58
CA ARG A 61 13.13 16.66 10.78
C ARG A 61 14.55 16.09 10.73
N LYS A 62 14.73 14.81 11.10
CA LYS A 62 16.04 14.14 11.05
C LYS A 62 16.54 13.96 9.61
N GLN A 63 15.65 13.98 8.61
CA GLN A 63 16.01 13.92 7.20
C GLN A 63 16.62 15.22 6.68
N LYS A 64 16.53 16.33 7.45
CA LYS A 64 17.09 17.65 7.13
C LYS A 64 16.63 18.20 5.76
N ILE A 65 15.39 17.92 5.40
CA ILE A 65 14.78 18.38 4.15
C ILE A 65 14.03 19.67 4.42
N ASP A 66 14.37 20.73 3.68
CA ASP A 66 13.58 21.95 3.64
C ASP A 66 12.51 21.85 2.56
N ILE A 67 11.27 21.59 2.98
CA ILE A 67 10.13 21.45 2.06
C ILE A 67 9.93 22.75 1.24
N ALA A 68 10.08 23.92 1.88
CA ALA A 68 9.83 25.21 1.25
C ALA A 68 10.86 25.57 0.17
N ALA A 69 12.04 24.95 0.20
CA ALA A 69 13.07 25.15 -0.81
C ALA A 69 12.79 24.42 -2.14
N HIS A 70 11.72 23.62 -2.22
CA HIS A 70 11.35 22.87 -3.41
C HIS A 70 10.22 23.57 -4.17
N SER A 71 10.41 23.75 -5.48
CA SER A 71 9.41 24.40 -6.35
C SER A 71 8.36 23.41 -6.90
N ALA A 72 8.65 22.11 -6.82
CA ALA A 72 7.80 21.05 -7.35
C ALA A 72 7.73 19.84 -6.42
N VAL A 73 6.57 19.16 -6.39
CA VAL A 73 6.32 17.95 -5.57
C VAL A 73 5.88 16.81 -6.47
N ILE A 74 6.52 15.64 -6.35
CA ILE A 74 6.13 14.40 -7.04
C ILE A 74 5.30 13.54 -6.09
N LEU A 75 4.10 13.14 -6.54
CA LEU A 75 3.08 12.45 -5.75
C LEU A 75 2.54 11.24 -6.53
N THR A 76 2.82 10.03 -6.06
CA THR A 76 2.46 8.80 -6.76
C THR A 76 1.23 8.09 -6.21
N SER A 77 0.62 8.63 -5.14
CA SER A 77 -0.59 8.06 -4.53
C SER A 77 -1.33 9.10 -3.69
N ARG A 78 -2.60 8.79 -3.36
CA ARG A 78 -3.38 9.59 -2.40
C ARG A 78 -2.72 9.62 -1.03
N ASN A 79 -2.15 8.49 -0.58
CA ASN A 79 -1.41 8.43 0.68
C ASN A 79 -0.21 9.38 0.70
N ALA A 80 0.51 9.51 -0.41
CA ALA A 80 1.60 10.48 -0.52
C ALA A 80 1.10 11.92 -0.35
N ILE A 81 -0.07 12.25 -0.90
CA ILE A 81 -0.71 13.56 -0.74
C ILE A 81 -1.10 13.79 0.72
N ASP A 82 -1.82 12.85 1.33
CA ASP A 82 -2.29 12.97 2.72
C ASP A 82 -1.11 13.16 3.68
N HIS A 83 -0.04 12.38 3.51
CA HIS A 83 1.15 12.49 4.35
C HIS A 83 1.97 13.75 4.08
N PHE A 84 2.04 14.23 2.84
CA PHE A 84 2.69 15.50 2.51
C PHE A 84 2.04 16.66 3.25
N PHE A 85 0.73 16.83 3.12
CA PHE A 85 0.04 17.94 3.77
C PHE A 85 0.01 17.79 5.29
N ARG A 86 -0.13 16.57 5.82
CA ARG A 86 -0.01 16.30 7.26
C ARG A 86 1.36 16.75 7.80
N VAL A 87 2.45 16.38 7.14
CA VAL A 87 3.80 16.79 7.59
C VAL A 87 3.98 18.31 7.48
N CYS A 88 3.50 18.93 6.41
CA CYS A 88 3.53 20.40 6.26
C CYS A 88 2.78 21.08 7.42
N GLU A 89 1.60 20.61 7.79
CA GLU A 89 0.81 21.13 8.90
C GLU A 89 1.52 20.93 10.25
N GLU A 90 1.99 19.71 10.55
CA GLU A 90 2.72 19.41 11.79
C GLU A 90 4.03 20.22 11.93
N MET A 91 4.69 20.53 10.83
CA MET A 91 5.91 21.34 10.79
C MET A 91 5.64 22.83 10.68
N LYS A 92 4.39 23.24 10.49
CA LYS A 92 3.98 24.63 10.22
C LYS A 92 4.65 25.22 8.99
N VAL A 93 4.84 24.42 7.96
CA VAL A 93 5.40 24.85 6.67
C VAL A 93 4.25 25.26 5.75
N ALA A 94 4.24 26.53 5.35
CA ALA A 94 3.30 27.02 4.34
C ALA A 94 3.77 26.57 2.94
N VAL A 95 2.97 25.75 2.27
CA VAL A 95 3.24 25.36 0.87
C VAL A 95 2.95 26.56 -0.03
N SER A 96 3.91 26.96 -0.86
CA SER A 96 3.75 28.08 -1.80
C SER A 96 2.59 27.83 -2.77
N GLN A 97 1.82 28.88 -3.07
CA GLN A 97 0.83 28.83 -4.14
C GLN A 97 1.45 28.61 -5.54
N ASP A 98 2.77 28.80 -5.65
CA ASP A 98 3.53 28.60 -6.87
C ASP A 98 4.08 27.20 -7.04
N THR A 99 3.99 26.37 -6.00
CA THR A 99 4.39 24.96 -6.05
C THR A 99 3.67 24.23 -7.18
N LYS A 100 4.45 23.48 -7.97
CA LYS A 100 3.94 22.59 -9.00
C LYS A 100 3.82 21.17 -8.48
N TYR A 101 2.83 20.42 -8.97
CA TYR A 101 2.58 19.05 -8.54
C TYR A 101 2.64 18.12 -9.74
N PHE A 102 3.39 17.04 -9.61
CA PHE A 102 3.57 16.01 -10.62
C PHE A 102 3.00 14.70 -10.09
N CYS A 103 1.87 14.28 -10.65
CA CYS A 103 1.10 13.15 -10.17
C CYS A 103 1.19 11.96 -11.14
N ILE A 104 1.15 10.74 -10.60
CA ILE A 104 1.21 9.52 -11.41
C ILE A 104 -0.02 9.36 -12.32
N THR A 105 -1.21 9.80 -11.86
CA THR A 105 -2.48 9.74 -12.61
C THR A 105 -3.30 10.99 -12.41
N GLU A 106 -4.30 11.18 -13.31
CA GLU A 106 -5.31 12.23 -13.15
C GLU A 106 -6.10 12.09 -11.84
N ALA A 107 -6.45 10.85 -11.45
CA ALA A 107 -7.19 10.58 -10.21
C ALA A 107 -6.42 11.02 -8.96
N VAL A 108 -5.09 10.89 -8.95
CA VAL A 108 -4.21 11.41 -7.88
C VAL A 108 -4.15 12.93 -7.96
N ALA A 109 -4.02 13.50 -9.16
CA ALA A 109 -3.99 14.94 -9.36
C ALA A 109 -5.28 15.64 -8.89
N LEU A 110 -6.44 15.08 -9.21
CA LEU A 110 -7.74 15.60 -8.78
C LEU A 110 -7.92 15.51 -7.25
N TYR A 111 -7.31 14.55 -6.59
CA TYR A 111 -7.36 14.42 -5.13
C TYR A 111 -6.72 15.62 -4.40
N LEU A 112 -5.77 16.32 -5.05
CA LEU A 112 -5.17 17.54 -4.51
C LEU A 112 -6.17 18.66 -4.21
N GLN A 113 -7.35 18.64 -4.85
CA GLN A 113 -8.43 19.62 -4.59
C GLN A 113 -8.87 19.67 -3.14
N LYS A 114 -8.61 18.62 -2.36
CA LYS A 114 -8.89 18.61 -0.92
C LYS A 114 -7.98 19.54 -0.11
N PHE A 115 -6.81 19.88 -0.65
CA PHE A 115 -5.74 20.55 0.07
C PHE A 115 -5.34 21.88 -0.52
N ILE A 116 -5.53 22.07 -1.83
CA ILE A 116 -5.08 23.27 -2.55
C ILE A 116 -6.17 23.83 -3.46
N LEU A 117 -6.06 25.12 -3.78
CA LEU A 117 -6.79 25.70 -4.90
C LEU A 117 -6.21 25.13 -6.21
N TYR A 118 -6.94 24.21 -6.82
CA TYR A 118 -6.51 23.47 -8.00
C TYR A 118 -6.36 24.40 -9.22
N ARG A 119 -5.16 24.46 -9.77
CA ARG A 119 -4.85 25.24 -10.97
C ARG A 119 -4.22 24.34 -12.02
N LYS A 120 -4.87 24.12 -13.16
CA LYS A 120 -4.40 23.25 -14.26
C LYS A 120 -2.94 23.52 -14.67
N ARG A 121 -2.50 24.78 -14.64
CA ARG A 121 -1.12 25.19 -14.99
C ARG A 121 -0.06 24.80 -13.96
N LYS A 122 -0.47 24.30 -12.80
CA LYS A 122 0.41 23.93 -11.68
C LYS A 122 0.33 22.43 -11.34
N VAL A 123 -0.62 21.71 -11.92
CA VAL A 123 -0.84 20.27 -11.63
C VAL A 123 -0.70 19.49 -12.93
N PHE A 124 0.30 18.63 -12.97
CA PHE A 124 0.67 17.81 -14.11
C PHE A 124 0.51 16.34 -13.74
N TYR A 125 0.16 15.48 -14.69
CA TYR A 125 -0.01 14.05 -14.42
C TYR A 125 0.29 13.20 -15.66
N GLY A 126 0.69 11.95 -15.39
CA GLY A 126 0.87 10.93 -16.41
C GLY A 126 -0.46 10.48 -17.02
N ALA A 127 -0.46 10.14 -18.30
CA ALA A 127 -1.66 9.83 -19.05
C ALA A 127 -2.27 8.47 -18.71
N ASP A 128 -1.44 7.47 -18.37
CA ASP A 128 -1.84 6.07 -18.23
C ASP A 128 -1.50 5.44 -16.86
N GLY A 129 -0.92 6.24 -15.95
CA GLY A 129 -0.50 5.78 -14.63
C GLY A 129 0.82 5.01 -14.61
N SER A 130 1.50 4.89 -15.74
CA SER A 130 2.85 4.32 -15.79
C SER A 130 3.91 5.32 -15.31
N ASN A 131 5.01 4.81 -14.77
CA ASN A 131 6.17 5.65 -14.45
C ASN A 131 6.69 6.37 -15.70
N LYS A 132 6.67 5.71 -16.86
CA LYS A 132 7.09 6.30 -18.13
C LYS A 132 6.31 7.56 -18.46
N SER A 133 4.99 7.54 -18.36
CA SER A 133 4.18 8.74 -18.67
C SER A 133 4.41 9.86 -17.65
N LEU A 134 4.69 9.54 -16.38
CA LEU A 134 5.12 10.53 -15.39
C LEU A 134 6.48 11.12 -15.75
N PHE A 135 7.44 10.30 -16.18
CA PHE A 135 8.77 10.77 -16.62
C PHE A 135 8.69 11.72 -17.80
N ASP A 136 7.84 11.45 -18.79
CA ASP A 136 7.62 12.32 -19.95
C ASP A 136 7.12 13.71 -19.52
N VAL A 137 6.29 13.76 -18.49
CA VAL A 137 5.79 15.04 -17.93
C VAL A 137 6.88 15.76 -17.14
N ILE A 138 7.60 15.06 -16.24
CA ILE A 138 8.69 15.65 -15.45
C ILE A 138 9.79 16.18 -16.37
N ASN A 139 10.14 15.45 -17.43
CA ASN A 139 11.21 15.82 -18.37
C ASN A 139 10.99 17.19 -19.02
N LYS A 140 9.74 17.61 -19.25
CA LYS A 140 9.41 18.93 -19.79
C LYS A 140 9.71 20.08 -18.82
N HIS A 141 9.90 19.78 -17.55
CA HIS A 141 10.06 20.78 -16.48
C HIS A 141 11.37 20.64 -15.69
N LYS A 142 12.14 19.56 -15.87
CA LYS A 142 13.27 19.19 -15.01
C LYS A 142 14.36 20.26 -14.86
N SER A 143 14.55 21.10 -15.88
CA SER A 143 15.60 22.11 -15.87
C SER A 143 15.26 23.35 -15.00
N ASN A 144 13.99 23.51 -14.62
CA ASN A 144 13.49 24.71 -13.95
C ASN A 144 12.92 24.44 -12.56
N GLU A 145 12.92 23.16 -12.13
CA GLU A 145 12.28 22.77 -10.88
C GLU A 145 13.25 22.01 -9.98
N ARG A 146 13.11 22.28 -8.69
CA ARG A 146 13.66 21.45 -7.62
C ARG A 146 12.56 20.58 -7.07
N PHE A 147 12.69 19.28 -7.27
CA PHE A 147 11.64 18.30 -6.95
C PHE A 147 11.75 17.78 -5.53
N LEU A 148 10.62 17.70 -4.84
CA LEU A 148 10.45 16.91 -3.64
C LEU A 148 9.68 15.62 -3.98
N TYR A 149 10.34 14.49 -3.98
CA TYR A 149 9.64 13.21 -4.19
C TYR A 149 9.14 12.67 -2.86
N VAL A 150 7.83 12.73 -2.65
CA VAL A 150 7.16 12.22 -1.44
C VAL A 150 6.90 10.74 -1.60
N CYS A 151 7.56 9.94 -0.78
CA CYS A 151 7.51 8.48 -0.90
C CYS A 151 7.62 7.78 0.45
N SER A 152 7.45 6.46 0.43
CA SER A 152 7.71 5.59 1.57
C SER A 152 9.21 5.30 1.69
N GLU A 153 9.67 4.97 2.89
CA GLU A 153 11.07 4.55 3.13
C GLU A 153 11.53 3.43 2.18
N ASN A 154 10.61 2.55 1.78
CA ASN A 154 10.91 1.42 0.88
C ASN A 154 11.11 1.83 -0.59
N GLN A 155 10.93 3.11 -0.94
CA GLN A 155 11.01 3.63 -2.30
C GLN A 155 12.36 4.30 -2.62
N GLN A 156 13.34 4.19 -1.73
CA GLN A 156 14.66 4.81 -1.91
C GLN A 156 15.32 4.41 -3.24
N ASP A 157 15.23 3.15 -3.62
CA ASP A 157 15.79 2.58 -4.84
C ASP A 157 14.71 2.25 -5.90
N SER A 158 13.60 3.01 -5.88
CA SER A 158 12.53 2.83 -6.86
C SER A 158 12.97 3.25 -8.27
N GLU A 159 12.23 2.78 -9.28
CA GLU A 159 12.41 3.18 -10.67
C GLU A 159 12.38 4.72 -10.84
N ILE A 160 11.47 5.39 -10.10
CA ILE A 160 11.36 6.86 -10.12
C ILE A 160 12.65 7.49 -9.60
N THR A 161 13.16 7.03 -8.48
CA THR A 161 14.41 7.52 -7.90
C THR A 161 15.59 7.29 -8.85
N GLY A 162 15.67 6.11 -9.45
CA GLY A 162 16.68 5.77 -10.44
C GLY A 162 16.62 6.70 -11.66
N TRP A 163 15.42 6.95 -12.17
CA TRP A 163 15.22 7.84 -13.32
C TRP A 163 15.58 9.30 -13.00
N LEU A 164 15.20 9.83 -11.84
CA LEU A 164 15.54 11.17 -11.41
C LEU A 164 17.07 11.37 -11.32
N LYS A 165 17.79 10.40 -10.76
CA LYS A 165 19.26 10.38 -10.70
C LYS A 165 19.89 10.38 -12.10
N THR A 166 19.46 9.43 -12.95
CA THR A 166 20.01 9.26 -14.29
C THR A 166 19.80 10.51 -15.18
N ASN A 167 18.65 11.20 -15.00
CA ASN A 167 18.33 12.40 -15.77
C ASN A 167 18.81 13.69 -15.13
N GLN A 168 19.66 13.61 -14.09
CA GLN A 168 20.28 14.75 -13.40
C GLN A 168 19.26 15.78 -12.91
N CYS A 169 18.08 15.32 -12.44
CA CYS A 169 17.11 16.20 -11.82
C CYS A 169 17.63 16.71 -10.47
N ASP A 170 17.35 17.97 -10.13
CA ASP A 170 17.54 18.46 -8.76
C ASP A 170 16.37 17.94 -7.91
N PHE A 171 16.63 17.03 -7.00
CA PHE A 171 15.56 16.45 -6.19
C PHE A 171 16.00 16.01 -4.79
N SER A 172 15.02 15.94 -3.89
CA SER A 172 15.16 15.31 -2.56
C SER A 172 14.11 14.22 -2.38
N LEU A 173 14.49 13.13 -1.70
CA LEU A 173 13.53 12.08 -1.29
C LEU A 173 12.96 12.43 0.08
N ALA A 174 11.66 12.59 0.17
CA ALA A 174 10.95 12.87 1.41
C ALA A 174 10.20 11.64 1.88
N PHE A 175 10.78 10.89 2.83
CA PHE A 175 10.11 9.75 3.45
C PHE A 175 9.10 10.26 4.46
N MET A 176 7.83 10.24 4.10
CA MET A 176 6.75 10.78 4.95
C MET A 176 5.84 9.70 5.52
N TYR A 177 6.00 8.45 5.07
CA TYR A 177 5.28 7.28 5.56
C TYR A 177 6.13 6.03 5.35
N ARG A 178 5.70 4.93 5.98
CA ARG A 178 6.33 3.61 5.84
C ARG A 178 5.29 2.50 5.90
N THR A 179 5.64 1.35 5.38
CA THR A 179 4.88 0.12 5.58
C THR A 179 5.31 -0.51 6.90
N ALA A 180 4.38 -0.70 7.82
CA ALA A 180 4.59 -1.35 9.10
C ALA A 180 3.80 -2.66 9.17
N SER A 181 4.35 -3.65 9.87
CA SER A 181 3.63 -4.89 10.19
C SER A 181 2.50 -4.61 11.16
N ASN A 182 1.35 -5.26 10.94
CA ASN A 182 0.31 -5.35 11.95
C ASN A 182 0.61 -6.49 12.92
N ASP A 183 0.03 -6.42 14.13
CA ASP A 183 0.04 -7.56 15.05
C ASP A 183 -1.03 -8.56 14.59
N VAL A 184 -0.57 -9.66 14.02
CA VAL A 184 -1.41 -10.77 13.55
C VAL A 184 -1.08 -12.08 14.27
N LYS A 185 -0.27 -12.01 15.33
CA LYS A 185 0.17 -13.19 16.10
C LYS A 185 -1.01 -13.96 16.67
N GLU A 186 -1.97 -13.28 17.26
CA GLU A 186 -3.13 -13.91 17.89
C GLU A 186 -3.95 -14.72 16.87
N ILE A 187 -4.19 -14.16 15.69
CA ILE A 187 -4.98 -14.80 14.62
C ILE A 187 -4.28 -16.08 14.13
N LEU A 188 -2.96 -15.98 13.90
CA LEU A 188 -2.15 -17.07 13.39
C LEU A 188 -1.93 -18.21 14.42
N THR A 189 -2.05 -17.90 15.72
CA THR A 189 -1.88 -18.88 16.79
C THR A 189 -3.19 -19.54 17.23
N LYS A 190 -4.32 -18.83 17.08
CA LYS A 190 -5.64 -19.34 17.51
C LYS A 190 -6.44 -20.01 16.40
N THR A 191 -6.11 -19.71 15.13
CA THR A 191 -6.86 -20.22 13.99
C THR A 191 -5.92 -20.96 13.04
N GLU A 192 -6.28 -22.20 12.72
CA GLU A 192 -5.64 -22.94 11.64
C GLU A 192 -6.31 -22.57 10.31
N TYR A 193 -5.51 -22.16 9.33
CA TYR A 193 -5.97 -21.83 7.99
C TYR A 193 -5.52 -22.89 6.98
N ASP A 194 -6.43 -23.32 6.13
CA ASP A 194 -6.11 -24.21 5.00
C ASP A 194 -5.31 -23.49 3.92
N VAL A 195 -5.57 -22.18 3.74
CA VAL A 195 -4.89 -21.34 2.73
C VAL A 195 -4.57 -19.97 3.32
N ILE A 196 -3.39 -19.44 3.04
CA ILE A 196 -3.01 -18.05 3.33
C ILE A 196 -2.60 -17.38 2.02
N CYS A 197 -3.24 -16.25 1.69
CA CYS A 197 -2.99 -15.49 0.45
C CYS A 197 -2.23 -14.21 0.72
N PHE A 198 -1.02 -14.09 0.15
CA PHE A 198 -0.17 -12.91 0.22
C PHE A 198 -0.21 -12.11 -1.09
N PHE A 199 -0.15 -10.79 -0.98
CA PHE A 199 -0.24 -9.85 -2.11
C PHE A 199 1.00 -8.96 -2.23
N THR A 200 1.90 -8.99 -1.25
CA THR A 200 3.12 -8.18 -1.24
C THR A 200 4.23 -8.89 -0.47
N PRO A 201 5.52 -8.66 -0.81
CA PRO A 201 6.65 -9.15 -0.03
C PRO A 201 6.62 -8.69 1.44
N SER A 202 6.13 -7.46 1.68
CA SER A 202 5.98 -6.92 3.04
C SER A 202 4.96 -7.70 3.88
N GLY A 203 3.92 -8.25 3.24
CA GLY A 203 2.95 -9.13 3.91
C GLY A 203 3.60 -10.43 4.36
N VAL A 204 4.42 -11.03 3.49
CA VAL A 204 5.20 -12.23 3.84
C VAL A 204 6.18 -11.94 4.97
N LYS A 205 6.90 -10.82 4.90
CA LYS A 205 7.79 -10.38 5.97
C LYS A 205 7.02 -10.23 7.29
N SER A 206 5.84 -9.62 7.27
CA SER A 206 5.00 -9.44 8.46
C SER A 206 4.60 -10.77 9.12
N LEU A 207 4.40 -11.84 8.35
CA LEU A 207 4.17 -13.17 8.91
C LEU A 207 5.32 -13.58 9.84
N PHE A 208 6.55 -13.50 9.35
CA PHE A 208 7.74 -13.91 10.11
C PHE A 208 8.11 -12.92 11.22
N ASP A 209 7.80 -11.64 11.08
CA ASP A 209 7.95 -10.65 12.15
C ASP A 209 7.03 -11.00 13.35
N ASN A 210 5.82 -11.50 13.09
CA ASN A 210 4.85 -11.87 14.11
C ASN A 210 5.06 -13.29 14.66
N VAL A 211 5.38 -14.23 13.78
CA VAL A 211 5.56 -15.65 14.11
C VAL A 211 6.88 -16.15 13.49
N PRO A 212 8.04 -15.85 14.11
CA PRO A 212 9.35 -16.22 13.57
C PRO A 212 9.54 -17.73 13.34
N ALA A 213 8.85 -18.55 14.11
CA ALA A 213 8.89 -20.02 14.01
C ALA A 213 7.75 -20.59 13.16
N PHE A 214 7.11 -19.76 12.30
CA PHE A 214 6.02 -20.24 11.45
C PHE A 214 6.46 -21.41 10.58
N GLN A 215 5.68 -22.47 10.59
CA GLN A 215 5.85 -23.62 9.71
C GLN A 215 4.59 -23.80 8.89
N GLN A 216 4.77 -23.93 7.60
CA GLN A 216 3.65 -24.04 6.64
C GLN A 216 2.80 -25.30 6.88
N ASN A 217 3.43 -26.41 7.29
CA ASN A 217 2.77 -27.72 7.49
C ASN A 217 1.85 -28.06 6.30
N GLY A 218 0.55 -28.23 6.58
CA GLY A 218 -0.47 -28.52 5.57
C GLY A 218 -1.13 -27.29 4.94
N THR A 219 -0.78 -26.07 5.36
CA THR A 219 -1.34 -24.81 4.85
C THR A 219 -0.85 -24.54 3.44
N VAL A 220 -1.76 -24.24 2.51
CA VAL A 220 -1.41 -23.81 1.15
C VAL A 220 -1.10 -22.31 1.16
N ILE A 221 0.02 -21.94 0.58
CA ILE A 221 0.41 -20.52 0.43
C ILE A 221 0.11 -20.05 -0.99
N GLY A 222 -0.73 -19.03 -1.11
CA GLY A 222 -0.98 -18.29 -2.33
C GLY A 222 -0.18 -16.99 -2.37
N ALA A 223 0.61 -16.76 -3.43
CA ALA A 223 1.35 -15.52 -3.63
C ALA A 223 0.90 -14.84 -4.91
N PHE A 224 0.49 -13.58 -4.83
CA PHE A 224 0.02 -12.79 -5.95
C PHE A 224 1.09 -11.77 -6.36
N GLY A 225 1.58 -11.90 -7.61
CA GLY A 225 2.65 -11.08 -8.16
C GLY A 225 4.02 -11.75 -8.13
N GLY A 226 4.83 -11.45 -9.15
CA GLY A 226 6.14 -12.10 -9.36
C GLY A 226 7.19 -11.83 -8.27
N ASN A 227 6.95 -10.86 -7.41
CA ASN A 227 7.87 -10.46 -6.33
C ASN A 227 7.38 -10.90 -4.94
N THR A 228 6.21 -11.54 -4.84
CA THR A 228 5.63 -12.04 -3.61
C THR A 228 5.96 -13.52 -3.44
#